data_fd9a9389083fae205cb4bc1fc941ac76
#
_entry.id   fd9a9389083fae205cb4bc1fc941ac76
#
_cell.length_a   1.000
_cell.length_b   1.000
_cell.length_c   1.000
_cell.angle_alpha   90.00
_cell.angle_beta   90.00
_cell.angle_gamma   90.00
#
_symmetry.space_group_name_H-M   'P 1'
#
loop_
_entity.id
_entity.type
_entity.pdbx_description
1 polymer ?
#
loop_
_entity_poly.entity_id
_entity_poly.type
_entity_poly.pdbx_seq_one_letter_code
_entity_poly.pdbx_strand_id
1 'polypeptide(L)'
;VLLGLEIRRELTAEKLAYVNQLLSDYGLDKFRSAHPSELSGGMRQRAALIRTLALKPELLLLDEPFSALDSQTRLSVSDDIGRILRQEKKTAILVTHDISEAISMADRVIILSPRPAIIRKIVPICFDLENRTPMASRNAPEFKSYFNLIWKELNHDV
;
A
#
# COMPACT_ATOMS: atom_id res chain seq x y z
N VAL A 1 3.24 -17.35 2.77
CA VAL A 1 2.83 -16.32 3.74
C VAL A 1 3.26 -16.61 5.17
N LEU A 2 3.41 -17.87 5.58
CA LEU A 2 3.75 -18.26 6.98
C LEU A 2 5.22 -18.06 7.36
N LEU A 3 6.12 -17.88 6.41
CA LEU A 3 7.58 -17.86 6.61
C LEU A 3 8.04 -16.98 7.79
N GLY A 4 7.46 -15.79 7.96
CA GLY A 4 7.83 -14.88 9.05
C GLY A 4 7.47 -15.44 10.43
N LEU A 5 6.34 -16.15 10.55
CA LEU A 5 5.90 -16.81 11.77
C LEU A 5 6.75 -18.05 12.10
N GLU A 6 7.15 -18.80 11.06
CA GLU A 6 8.02 -19.96 11.19
C GLU A 6 9.41 -19.57 11.68
N ILE A 7 10.03 -18.55 11.07
CA ILE A 7 11.34 -18.03 11.49
C ILE A 7 11.33 -17.55 12.95
N ARG A 8 10.24 -16.89 13.36
CA ARG A 8 10.07 -16.40 14.75
C ARG A 8 9.65 -17.48 15.72
N ARG A 9 9.36 -18.69 15.24
CA ARG A 9 8.79 -19.80 16.04
C ARG A 9 7.48 -19.41 16.74
N GLU A 10 6.68 -18.60 16.06
CA GLU A 10 5.41 -18.05 16.57
C GLU A 10 4.18 -18.62 15.83
N LEU A 11 4.30 -19.74 15.15
CA LEU A 11 3.21 -20.38 14.42
C LEU A 11 2.25 -21.06 15.40
N THR A 12 1.34 -20.27 15.96
CA THR A 12 0.27 -20.75 16.85
C THR A 12 -1.02 -21.00 16.07
N ALA A 13 -1.95 -21.79 16.64
CA ALA A 13 -3.27 -22.02 16.03
C ALA A 13 -4.04 -20.70 15.79
N GLU A 14 -3.95 -19.74 16.72
CA GLU A 14 -4.56 -18.42 16.58
C GLU A 14 -4.00 -17.65 15.39
N LYS A 15 -2.65 -17.57 15.27
CA LYS A 15 -2.00 -16.88 14.16
C LYS A 15 -2.27 -17.56 12.82
N LEU A 16 -2.35 -18.86 12.79
CA LEU A 16 -2.73 -19.62 11.60
C LEU A 16 -4.17 -19.32 11.18
N ALA A 17 -5.10 -19.27 12.14
CA ALA A 17 -6.48 -18.88 11.87
C ALA A 17 -6.57 -17.45 11.30
N TYR A 18 -5.83 -16.50 11.87
CA TYR A 18 -5.77 -15.12 11.38
C TYR A 18 -5.22 -15.04 9.94
N VAL A 19 -4.13 -15.76 9.65
CA VAL A 19 -3.59 -15.81 8.27
C VAL A 19 -4.60 -16.42 7.30
N ASN A 20 -5.29 -17.46 7.71
CA ASN A 20 -6.34 -18.08 6.88
C ASN A 20 -7.49 -17.11 6.62
N GLN A 21 -7.87 -16.30 7.61
CA GLN A 21 -8.87 -15.25 7.44
C GLN A 21 -8.39 -14.19 6.43
N LEU A 22 -7.15 -13.69 6.58
CA LEU A 22 -6.58 -12.73 5.63
C LEU A 22 -6.55 -13.29 4.19
N LEU A 23 -6.15 -14.56 4.01
CA LEU A 23 -6.14 -15.18 2.69
C LEU A 23 -7.54 -15.24 2.07
N SER A 24 -8.56 -15.53 2.88
CA SER A 24 -9.95 -15.57 2.44
C SER A 24 -10.46 -14.17 2.09
N ASP A 25 -10.28 -13.19 2.99
CA ASP A 25 -10.81 -11.82 2.85
C ASP A 25 -10.20 -11.11 1.64
N TYR A 26 -8.97 -11.47 1.28
CA TYR A 26 -8.23 -10.83 0.18
C TYR A 26 -8.14 -11.71 -1.07
N GLY A 27 -9.03 -12.71 -1.18
CA GLY A 27 -9.27 -13.48 -2.41
C GLY A 27 -8.15 -14.44 -2.79
N LEU A 28 -7.36 -14.91 -1.82
CA LEU A 28 -6.26 -15.87 -2.03
C LEU A 28 -6.55 -17.26 -1.49
N ASP A 29 -7.77 -17.52 -1.03
CA ASP A 29 -8.15 -18.79 -0.42
C ASP A 29 -7.87 -20.00 -1.32
N LYS A 30 -8.23 -19.92 -2.59
CA LYS A 30 -8.02 -20.99 -3.59
C LYS A 30 -6.55 -21.20 -3.97
N PHE A 31 -5.67 -20.28 -3.56
CA PHE A 31 -4.25 -20.26 -3.95
C PHE A 31 -3.30 -20.54 -2.78
N ARG A 32 -3.81 -21.11 -1.66
CA ARG A 32 -3.03 -21.38 -0.44
C ARG A 32 -1.79 -22.23 -0.68
N SER A 33 -1.89 -23.20 -1.60
CA SER A 33 -0.81 -24.12 -1.96
C SER A 33 -0.06 -23.71 -3.23
N ALA A 34 -0.43 -22.59 -3.85
CA ALA A 34 0.22 -22.14 -5.08
C ALA A 34 1.62 -21.59 -4.80
N HIS A 35 2.53 -21.87 -5.74
CA HIS A 35 3.85 -21.25 -5.75
C HIS A 35 3.77 -19.80 -6.23
N PRO A 36 4.71 -18.91 -5.84
CA PRO A 36 4.74 -17.52 -6.27
C PRO A 36 4.71 -17.34 -7.80
N SER A 37 5.29 -18.28 -8.55
CA SER A 37 5.28 -18.28 -10.02
C SER A 37 3.91 -18.52 -10.65
N GLU A 38 2.98 -19.12 -9.91
CA GLU A 38 1.62 -19.42 -10.35
C GLU A 38 0.64 -18.28 -10.05
N LEU A 39 1.10 -17.26 -9.30
CA LEU A 39 0.30 -16.10 -8.94
C LEU A 39 0.47 -14.95 -9.93
N SER A 40 -0.62 -14.21 -10.20
CA SER A 40 -0.53 -12.93 -10.92
C SER A 40 0.27 -11.90 -10.13
N GLY A 41 0.69 -10.80 -10.78
CA GLY A 41 1.42 -9.71 -10.11
C GLY A 41 0.66 -9.18 -8.88
N GLY A 42 -0.63 -8.87 -9.03
CA GLY A 42 -1.46 -8.40 -7.93
C GLY A 42 -1.67 -9.44 -6.82
N MET A 43 -1.80 -10.72 -7.16
CA MET A 43 -1.90 -11.79 -6.17
C MET A 43 -0.60 -11.91 -5.37
N ARG A 44 0.57 -11.78 -6.02
CA ARG A 44 1.86 -11.76 -5.33
C ARG A 44 1.98 -10.59 -4.35
N GLN A 45 1.54 -9.40 -4.74
CA GLN A 45 1.56 -8.22 -3.87
C GLN A 45 0.66 -8.40 -2.65
N ARG A 46 -0.58 -8.88 -2.84
CA ARG A 46 -1.47 -9.20 -1.71
C ARG A 46 -0.88 -10.27 -0.80
N ALA A 47 -0.31 -11.33 -1.36
CA ALA A 47 0.34 -12.39 -0.57
C ALA A 47 1.55 -11.86 0.22
N ALA A 48 2.35 -10.95 -0.35
CA ALA A 48 3.48 -10.30 0.33
C ALA A 48 2.99 -9.42 1.48
N LEU A 49 1.90 -8.66 1.29
CA LEU A 49 1.30 -7.84 2.35
C LEU A 49 0.74 -8.74 3.48
N ILE A 50 -0.01 -9.80 3.16
CA ILE A 50 -0.54 -10.76 4.14
C ILE A 50 0.60 -11.39 4.95
N ARG A 51 1.71 -11.76 4.31
CA ARG A 51 2.90 -12.28 4.99
C ARG A 51 3.42 -11.31 6.06
N THR A 52 3.40 -10.02 5.76
CA THR A 52 3.84 -8.98 6.72
C THR A 52 2.79 -8.75 7.81
N LEU A 53 1.50 -8.67 7.46
CA LEU A 53 0.38 -8.51 8.39
C LEU A 53 0.25 -9.69 9.38
N ALA A 54 0.62 -10.91 8.95
CA ALA A 54 0.65 -12.10 9.80
C ALA A 54 1.46 -11.91 11.09
N LEU A 55 2.48 -11.04 11.05
CA LEU A 55 3.31 -10.70 12.20
C LEU A 55 2.67 -9.63 13.11
N LYS A 56 1.49 -9.12 12.76
CA LYS A 56 0.76 -8.05 13.47
C LYS A 56 1.65 -6.82 13.77
N PRO A 57 2.38 -6.26 12.79
CA PRO A 57 3.25 -5.11 13.03
C PRO A 57 2.42 -3.87 13.41
N GLU A 58 3.02 -2.96 14.19
CA GLU A 58 2.44 -1.64 14.47
C GLU A 58 2.61 -0.68 13.29
N LEU A 59 3.73 -0.80 12.58
CA LEU A 59 4.09 0.04 11.44
C LEU A 59 4.45 -0.84 10.24
N LEU A 60 3.91 -0.49 9.07
CA LEU A 60 4.25 -1.09 7.78
C LEU A 60 5.13 -0.14 6.97
N LEU A 61 6.20 -0.67 6.41
CA LEU A 61 7.07 0.04 5.47
C LEU A 61 6.88 -0.57 4.08
N LEU A 62 6.41 0.23 3.15
CA LEU A 62 6.12 -0.16 1.77
C LEU A 62 7.03 0.67 0.84
N ASP A 63 8.07 0.02 0.32
CA ASP A 63 9.02 0.64 -0.59
C ASP A 63 8.70 0.24 -2.03
N GLU A 64 8.26 1.23 -2.84
CA GLU A 64 7.89 1.06 -4.26
C GLU A 64 6.99 -0.17 -4.52
N PRO A 65 5.90 -0.38 -3.76
CA PRO A 65 5.18 -1.66 -3.76
C PRO A 65 4.50 -1.98 -5.09
N PHE A 66 4.34 -0.99 -5.99
CA PHE A 66 3.63 -1.17 -7.25
C PHE A 66 4.51 -1.01 -8.49
N SER A 67 5.80 -0.74 -8.33
CA SER A 67 6.72 -0.42 -9.43
C SER A 67 6.84 -1.51 -10.49
N ALA A 68 6.70 -2.80 -10.10
CA ALA A 68 6.79 -3.95 -11.00
C ALA A 68 5.46 -4.31 -11.71
N LEU A 69 4.40 -3.49 -11.55
CA LEU A 69 3.08 -3.73 -12.12
C LEU A 69 2.82 -2.84 -13.33
N ASP A 70 2.10 -3.37 -14.32
CA ASP A 70 1.54 -2.55 -15.39
C ASP A 70 0.49 -1.57 -14.85
N SER A 71 0.20 -0.50 -15.58
CA SER A 71 -0.63 0.60 -15.11
C SER A 71 -2.06 0.19 -14.70
N GLN A 72 -2.67 -0.75 -15.40
CA GLN A 72 -4.03 -1.21 -15.10
C GLN A 72 -4.06 -2.09 -13.83
N THR A 73 -3.12 -3.04 -13.75
CA THR A 73 -2.96 -3.90 -12.56
C THR A 73 -2.60 -3.06 -11.34
N ARG A 74 -1.75 -2.04 -11.50
CA ARG A 74 -1.34 -1.10 -10.45
C ARG A 74 -2.54 -0.40 -9.81
N LEU A 75 -3.47 0.12 -10.61
CA LEU A 75 -4.69 0.77 -10.10
C LEU A 75 -5.54 -0.17 -9.25
N SER A 76 -5.82 -1.37 -9.75
CA SER A 76 -6.60 -2.37 -9.03
C SER A 76 -5.90 -2.81 -7.72
N VAL A 77 -4.60 -3.08 -7.78
CA VAL A 77 -3.84 -3.54 -6.61
C VAL A 77 -3.67 -2.45 -5.56
N SER A 78 -3.46 -1.19 -5.97
CA SER A 78 -3.41 -0.07 -5.03
C SER A 78 -4.74 0.12 -4.28
N ASP A 79 -5.87 -0.10 -4.97
CA ASP A 79 -7.20 -0.04 -4.35
C ASP A 79 -7.38 -1.17 -3.33
N ASP A 80 -7.01 -2.40 -3.70
CA ASP A 80 -7.03 -3.55 -2.78
C ASP A 80 -6.15 -3.32 -1.54
N ILE A 81 -4.90 -2.88 -1.73
CA ILE A 81 -3.95 -2.64 -0.64
C ILE A 81 -4.42 -1.48 0.25
N GLY A 82 -4.90 -0.39 -0.34
CA GLY A 82 -5.46 0.72 0.42
C GLY A 82 -6.63 0.30 1.31
N ARG A 83 -7.51 -0.56 0.78
CA ARG A 83 -8.63 -1.15 1.53
C ARG A 83 -8.13 -2.03 2.68
N ILE A 84 -7.17 -2.92 2.42
CA ILE A 84 -6.54 -3.79 3.42
C ILE A 84 -5.97 -2.97 4.58
N LEU A 85 -5.15 -1.96 4.28
CA LEU A 85 -4.51 -1.13 5.30
C LEU A 85 -5.52 -0.44 6.22
N ARG A 86 -6.64 0.04 5.65
CA ARG A 86 -7.71 0.67 6.43
C ARG A 86 -8.50 -0.33 7.27
N GLN A 87 -8.86 -1.48 6.72
CA GLN A 87 -9.58 -2.52 7.44
C GLN A 87 -8.76 -3.04 8.63
N GLU A 88 -7.47 -3.25 8.42
CA GLU A 88 -6.53 -3.69 9.47
C GLU A 88 -6.10 -2.55 10.42
N LYS A 89 -6.55 -1.30 10.16
CA LYS A 89 -6.22 -0.10 10.95
C LYS A 89 -4.71 0.05 11.19
N LYS A 90 -3.92 -0.17 10.14
CA LYS A 90 -2.46 -0.12 10.23
C LYS A 90 -1.91 1.24 9.84
N THR A 91 -0.91 1.69 10.59
CA THR A 91 -0.05 2.80 10.16
C THR A 91 0.92 2.28 9.10
N ALA A 92 1.02 2.98 7.97
CA ALA A 92 1.93 2.62 6.90
C ALA A 92 2.73 3.84 6.43
N ILE A 93 4.00 3.61 6.09
CA ILE A 93 4.83 4.55 5.35
C ILE A 93 5.01 3.97 3.95
N LEU A 94 4.54 4.70 2.95
CA LEU A 94 4.68 4.37 1.55
C LEU A 94 5.78 5.25 0.94
N VAL A 95 6.82 4.63 0.41
CA VAL A 95 7.83 5.30 -0.42
C VAL A 95 7.48 5.04 -1.88
N THR A 96 7.31 6.10 -2.65
CA THR A 96 7.00 6.02 -4.08
C THR A 96 7.46 7.27 -4.80
N HIS A 97 7.77 7.15 -6.08
CA HIS A 97 8.00 8.26 -6.99
C HIS A 97 6.75 8.65 -7.80
N ASP A 98 5.65 7.89 -7.66
CA ASP A 98 4.38 8.19 -8.33
C ASP A 98 3.51 9.10 -7.44
N ILE A 99 3.36 10.37 -7.88
CA ILE A 99 2.56 11.38 -7.19
C ILE A 99 1.11 10.91 -7.02
N SER A 100 0.58 10.20 -8.02
CA SER A 100 -0.82 9.75 -8.00
C SER A 100 -1.02 8.64 -6.97
N GLU A 101 -0.06 7.76 -6.77
CA GLU A 101 -0.07 6.77 -5.69
C GLU A 101 -0.03 7.47 -4.32
N ALA A 102 0.93 8.39 -4.13
CA ALA A 102 1.07 9.12 -2.88
C ALA A 102 -0.25 9.83 -2.49
N ILE A 103 -0.85 10.58 -3.41
CA ILE A 103 -2.10 11.31 -3.15
C ILE A 103 -3.27 10.37 -2.87
N SER A 104 -3.41 9.31 -3.68
CA SER A 104 -4.58 8.44 -3.57
C SER A 104 -4.60 7.58 -2.31
N MET A 105 -3.43 7.22 -1.78
CA MET A 105 -3.30 6.27 -0.68
C MET A 105 -3.04 6.91 0.68
N ALA A 106 -2.25 8.00 0.73
CA ALA A 106 -1.77 8.58 1.97
C ALA A 106 -2.72 9.61 2.58
N ASP A 107 -2.68 9.75 3.91
CA ASP A 107 -3.32 10.85 4.63
C ASP A 107 -2.42 12.08 4.72
N ARG A 108 -1.11 11.88 4.55
CA ARG A 108 -0.10 12.94 4.47
C ARG A 108 0.98 12.54 3.48
N VAL A 109 1.36 13.47 2.61
CA VAL A 109 2.49 13.30 1.69
C VAL A 109 3.66 14.12 2.20
N ILE A 110 4.82 13.49 2.37
CA ILE A 110 6.08 14.13 2.75
C ILE A 110 6.93 14.24 1.50
N ILE A 111 7.24 15.46 1.11
CA ILE A 111 8.08 15.75 -0.05
C ILE A 111 9.52 15.96 0.42
N LEU A 112 10.43 15.21 -0.18
CA LEU A 112 11.86 15.29 0.10
C LEU A 112 12.58 16.08 -0.99
N SER A 113 13.63 16.82 -0.60
CA SER A 113 14.54 17.46 -1.54
C SER A 113 15.49 16.45 -2.21
N PRO A 114 16.20 16.83 -3.30
CA PRO A 114 17.38 16.12 -3.77
C PRO A 114 18.44 15.97 -2.65
N ARG A 115 19.47 15.17 -2.92
CA ARG A 115 20.54 14.90 -1.93
C ARG A 115 21.33 16.17 -1.56
N PRO A 116 21.62 16.36 -0.25
CA PRO A 116 21.17 15.57 0.90
C PRO A 116 19.67 15.78 1.16
N ALA A 117 18.91 14.67 1.30
CA ALA A 117 17.46 14.72 1.42
C ALA A 117 17.03 15.36 2.76
N ILE A 118 16.25 16.45 2.66
CA ILE A 118 15.54 17.07 3.79
C ILE A 118 14.05 17.12 3.49
N ILE A 119 13.24 17.23 4.53
CA ILE A 119 11.80 17.44 4.36
C ILE A 119 11.59 18.84 3.81
N ARG A 120 11.09 18.91 2.58
CA ARG A 120 10.75 20.17 1.92
C ARG A 120 9.36 20.64 2.31
N LYS A 121 8.40 19.73 2.30
CA LYS A 121 7.00 20.04 2.63
C LYS A 121 6.25 18.80 3.11
N ILE A 122 5.30 19.03 3.99
CA ILE A 122 4.30 18.03 4.40
C ILE A 122 2.94 18.52 3.92
N VAL A 123 2.27 17.74 3.10
CA VAL A 123 0.95 18.07 2.53
C VAL A 123 -0.07 17.13 3.13
N PRO A 124 -1.02 17.63 3.96
CA PRO A 124 -2.17 16.83 4.38
C PRO A 124 -3.08 16.58 3.18
N ILE A 125 -3.56 15.36 3.05
CA ILE A 125 -4.45 14.94 1.97
C ILE A 125 -5.82 14.64 2.54
N CYS A 126 -6.78 15.49 2.23
CA CYS A 126 -8.16 15.35 2.64
C CYS A 126 -9.06 15.35 1.41
N PHE A 127 -9.97 14.37 1.33
CA PHE A 127 -11.00 14.29 0.32
C PHE A 127 -12.36 14.29 1.01
N ASP A 128 -13.33 14.95 0.43
CA ASP A 128 -14.73 14.88 0.86
C ASP A 128 -15.37 13.62 0.24
N LEU A 129 -15.00 12.44 0.78
CA LEU A 129 -15.45 11.14 0.31
C LEU A 129 -15.96 10.31 1.47
N GLU A 130 -17.19 9.83 1.40
CA GLU A 130 -17.79 8.95 2.41
C GLU A 130 -17.00 7.63 2.55
N ASN A 131 -16.58 7.05 1.43
CA ASN A 131 -15.72 5.86 1.36
C ASN A 131 -14.48 6.17 0.52
N ARG A 132 -13.41 6.59 1.18
CA ARG A 132 -12.16 6.90 0.51
C ARG A 132 -11.43 5.61 0.10
N THR A 133 -11.40 5.33 -1.20
CA THR A 133 -10.50 4.34 -1.81
C THR A 133 -9.48 5.04 -2.70
N PRO A 134 -8.34 4.42 -3.06
CA PRO A 134 -7.40 4.99 -4.02
C PRO A 134 -8.06 5.36 -5.35
N MET A 135 -8.96 4.54 -5.86
CA MET A 135 -9.71 4.81 -7.10
C MET A 135 -10.64 6.02 -6.92
N ALA A 136 -11.42 6.07 -5.82
CA ALA A 136 -12.31 7.19 -5.53
C ALA A 136 -11.53 8.50 -5.35
N SER A 137 -10.39 8.46 -4.66
CA SER A 137 -9.51 9.62 -4.48
C SER A 137 -9.01 10.19 -5.81
N ARG A 138 -8.64 9.34 -6.77
CA ARG A 138 -8.18 9.76 -8.12
C ARG A 138 -9.26 10.47 -8.93
N ASN A 139 -10.53 10.12 -8.68
CA ASN A 139 -11.69 10.72 -9.36
C ASN A 139 -12.23 11.95 -8.63
N ALA A 140 -11.74 12.26 -7.44
CA ALA A 140 -12.19 13.41 -6.65
C ALA A 140 -11.71 14.74 -7.27
N PRO A 141 -12.52 15.81 -7.22
CA PRO A 141 -12.17 17.10 -7.81
C PRO A 141 -10.90 17.71 -7.21
N GLU A 142 -10.61 17.45 -5.93
CA GLU A 142 -9.44 17.95 -5.22
C GLU A 142 -8.13 17.29 -5.68
N PHE A 143 -8.19 16.11 -6.30
CA PHE A 143 -7.00 15.34 -6.72
C PHE A 143 -6.06 16.15 -7.59
N LYS A 144 -6.60 16.85 -8.59
CA LYS A 144 -5.83 17.67 -9.50
C LYS A 144 -5.08 18.80 -8.79
N SER A 145 -5.69 19.38 -7.78
CA SER A 145 -5.08 20.47 -6.98
C SER A 145 -3.89 19.95 -6.18
N TYR A 146 -4.02 18.79 -5.54
CA TYR A 146 -2.92 18.12 -4.84
C TYR A 146 -1.80 17.73 -5.80
N PHE A 147 -2.14 17.17 -6.96
CA PHE A 147 -1.16 16.77 -7.95
C PHE A 147 -0.33 17.98 -8.41
N ASN A 148 -0.96 19.09 -8.80
CA ASN A 148 -0.29 20.29 -9.23
C ASN A 148 0.60 20.89 -8.12
N LEU A 149 0.13 20.89 -6.87
CA LEU A 149 0.89 21.38 -5.74
C LEU A 149 2.16 20.54 -5.52
N ILE A 150 2.03 19.24 -5.47
CA ILE A 150 3.17 18.32 -5.23
C ILE A 150 4.14 18.36 -6.42
N TRP A 151 3.63 18.35 -7.64
CA TRP A 151 4.42 18.47 -8.86
C TRP A 151 5.26 19.76 -8.88
N LYS A 152 4.66 20.88 -8.51
CA LYS A 152 5.36 22.17 -8.41
C LYS A 152 6.49 22.12 -7.37
N GLU A 153 6.23 21.56 -6.20
CA GLU A 153 7.22 21.44 -5.13
C GLU A 153 8.41 20.54 -5.53
N LEU A 154 8.14 19.45 -6.27
CA LEU A 154 9.20 18.56 -6.76
C LEU A 154 10.08 19.19 -7.84
N ASN A 155 9.53 20.09 -8.65
CA ASN A 155 10.24 20.71 -9.80
C ASN A 155 10.71 22.14 -9.52
N HIS A 156 10.67 22.62 -8.28
CA HIS A 156 11.03 24.01 -7.92
C HIS A 156 12.53 24.31 -8.01
N ASP A 157 13.39 23.30 -8.24
CA ASP A 157 14.86 23.46 -8.33
C ASP A 157 15.41 23.23 -9.75
N VAL A 158 14.56 23.30 -10.79
CA VAL A 158 14.99 23.28 -12.21
C VAL A 158 14.91 24.66 -12.82
#